data_89e43a7806b322944233af816437a496
#
_entry.id   89e43a7806b322944233af816437a496
#
_cell.length_a   1.000
_cell.length_b   1.000
_cell.length_c   1.000
_cell.angle_alpha   90.00
_cell.angle_beta   90.00
_cell.angle_gamma   90.00
#
_symmetry.space_group_name_H-M   'P 1'
#
loop_
_entity.id
_entity.type
_entity.pdbx_description
1 polymer ?
#
loop_
_entity_poly.entity_id
_entity_poly.type
_entity_poly.pdbx_seq_one_letter_code
_entity_poly.pdbx_strand_id
1 'polypeptide(L)'
;MAFTALSLFFVMVAPAILFRTTTPSLAVAQHTTDEAAEDAVAARCRALAMRGGLSPREAEVAELAARGYSAPAIASTLFISESTVRAHMRHIYEKLDIHTKQELIRAVEAA
;
A
#
# COMPACT_ATOMS: atom_id res chain seq x y z
N MET A 1 -41.87 17.40 -0.77
CA MET A 1 -41.69 16.27 -1.70
C MET A 1 -40.22 15.87 -1.96
N ALA A 2 -39.26 16.77 -1.74
CA ALA A 2 -37.84 16.43 -1.85
C ALA A 2 -37.31 15.54 -0.71
N PHE A 3 -37.99 15.48 0.43
CA PHE A 3 -37.53 14.69 1.58
C PHE A 3 -37.81 13.20 1.47
N THR A 4 -38.73 12.76 0.65
CA THR A 4 -39.05 11.33 0.47
C THR A 4 -38.02 10.60 -0.39
N ALA A 5 -37.36 11.26 -1.33
CA ALA A 5 -36.33 10.68 -2.17
C ALA A 5 -35.01 10.45 -1.40
N LEU A 6 -34.66 11.36 -0.48
CA LEU A 6 -33.48 11.20 0.37
C LEU A 6 -33.64 10.07 1.38
N SER A 7 -34.86 9.90 1.93
CA SER A 7 -35.18 8.83 2.88
C SER A 7 -35.08 7.43 2.23
N LEU A 8 -35.55 7.31 0.99
CA LEU A 8 -35.47 6.07 0.21
C LEU A 8 -34.00 5.69 -0.13
N PHE A 9 -33.15 6.67 -0.44
CA PHE A 9 -31.76 6.46 -0.72
C PHE A 9 -31.01 5.98 0.54
N PHE A 10 -31.31 6.55 1.69
CA PHE A 10 -30.71 6.16 2.96
C PHE A 10 -31.10 4.74 3.38
N VAL A 11 -32.34 4.34 3.16
CA VAL A 11 -32.84 2.98 3.46
C VAL A 11 -32.20 1.93 2.54
N MET A 12 -31.87 2.28 1.30
CA MET A 12 -31.20 1.37 0.37
C MET A 12 -29.71 1.17 0.67
N VAL A 13 -29.06 2.16 1.24
CA VAL A 13 -27.60 2.09 1.58
C VAL A 13 -27.36 1.42 2.93
N ALA A 14 -28.24 1.65 3.92
CA ALA A 14 -28.11 1.07 5.26
C ALA A 14 -28.13 -0.48 5.28
N PRO A 15 -29.00 -1.19 4.55
CA PRO A 15 -28.98 -2.65 4.52
C PRO A 15 -27.72 -3.23 3.88
N ALA A 16 -27.13 -2.55 2.89
CA ALA A 16 -25.91 -2.98 2.25
C ALA A 16 -24.68 -2.89 3.18
N ILE A 17 -24.64 -1.88 4.03
CA ILE A 17 -23.59 -1.72 5.05
C ILE A 17 -23.76 -2.75 6.17
N LEU A 18 -25.00 -2.99 6.64
CA LEU A 18 -25.30 -4.01 7.64
C LEU A 18 -25.02 -5.44 7.14
N PHE A 19 -25.24 -5.70 5.87
CA PHE A 19 -24.96 -7.00 5.26
C PHE A 19 -23.43 -7.30 5.18
N ARG A 20 -22.61 -6.27 5.02
CA ARG A 20 -21.15 -6.40 5.04
C ARG A 20 -20.58 -6.72 6.42
N THR A 21 -21.27 -6.33 7.49
CA THR A 21 -20.81 -6.54 8.86
C THR A 21 -21.31 -7.84 9.50
N THR A 22 -22.28 -8.53 8.90
CA THR A 22 -22.96 -9.66 9.53
C THR A 22 -22.62 -11.04 8.96
N THR A 23 -21.76 -11.15 7.94
CA THR A 23 -21.31 -12.47 7.43
C THR A 23 -19.81 -12.65 7.60
N PRO A 24 -19.33 -13.16 8.75
CA PRO A 24 -17.97 -13.65 8.85
C PRO A 24 -17.88 -15.00 8.13
N SER A 25 -17.55 -14.98 6.84
CA SER A 25 -17.12 -16.20 6.17
C SER A 25 -15.61 -16.41 6.41
N LEU A 26 -15.16 -17.63 6.49
CA LEU A 26 -13.74 -17.98 6.64
C LEU A 26 -12.85 -17.34 5.54
N ALA A 27 -13.39 -17.12 4.35
CA ALA A 27 -12.71 -16.41 3.26
C ALA A 27 -12.49 -14.92 3.57
N VAL A 28 -13.41 -14.27 4.30
CA VAL A 28 -13.27 -12.89 4.76
C VAL A 28 -12.19 -12.76 5.84
N ALA A 29 -12.05 -13.75 6.72
CA ALA A 29 -11.02 -13.77 7.76
C ALA A 29 -9.61 -13.90 7.16
N GLN A 30 -9.43 -14.68 6.09
CA GLN A 30 -8.15 -14.77 5.37
C GLN A 30 -7.84 -13.47 4.61
N HIS A 31 -8.82 -12.87 3.99
CA HIS A 31 -8.67 -11.61 3.27
C HIS A 31 -8.32 -10.44 4.20
N THR A 32 -8.94 -10.37 5.38
CA THR A 32 -8.60 -9.37 6.41
C THR A 32 -7.20 -9.55 7.00
N THR A 33 -6.69 -10.79 7.05
CA THR A 33 -5.32 -11.05 7.51
C THR A 33 -4.29 -10.57 6.48
N ASP A 34 -4.55 -10.78 5.20
CA ASP A 34 -3.69 -10.31 4.11
C ASP A 34 -3.72 -8.78 4.01
N GLU A 35 -4.88 -8.16 4.11
CA GLU A 35 -5.03 -6.70 4.15
C GLU A 35 -4.29 -6.08 5.35
N ALA A 36 -4.41 -6.68 6.53
CA ALA A 36 -3.70 -6.22 7.72
C ALA A 36 -2.17 -6.34 7.57
N ALA A 37 -1.68 -7.38 6.91
CA ALA A 37 -0.27 -7.56 6.62
C ALA A 37 0.22 -6.52 5.61
N GLU A 38 -0.57 -6.22 4.58
CA GLU A 38 -0.26 -5.18 3.59
C GLU A 38 -0.23 -3.79 4.23
N ASP A 39 -1.20 -3.49 5.08
CA ASP A 39 -1.24 -2.23 5.83
C ASP A 39 -0.04 -2.07 6.77
N ALA A 40 0.42 -3.16 7.38
CA ALA A 40 1.61 -3.15 8.23
C ALA A 40 2.87 -2.84 7.42
N VAL A 41 3.03 -3.40 6.22
CA VAL A 41 4.15 -3.09 5.33
C VAL A 41 4.10 -1.62 4.91
N ALA A 42 2.94 -1.12 4.51
CA ALA A 42 2.76 0.28 4.13
C ALA A 42 3.11 1.24 5.29
N ALA A 43 2.69 0.94 6.51
CA ALA A 43 3.01 1.74 7.69
C ALA A 43 4.52 1.75 8.00
N ARG A 44 5.17 0.60 7.90
CA ARG A 44 6.63 0.48 8.10
C ARG A 44 7.41 1.22 7.02
N CYS A 45 6.98 1.13 5.76
CA CYS A 45 7.59 1.88 4.66
C CYS A 45 7.46 3.39 4.86
N ARG A 46 6.30 3.87 5.32
CA ARG A 46 6.12 5.30 5.65
C ARG A 46 7.05 5.75 6.77
N ALA A 47 7.18 4.97 7.84
CA ALA A 47 8.09 5.27 8.94
C ALA A 47 9.55 5.33 8.48
N LEU A 48 9.97 4.37 7.64
CA LEU A 48 11.29 4.33 7.05
C LEU A 48 11.52 5.52 6.11
N ALA A 49 10.54 5.87 5.29
CA ALA A 49 10.59 7.01 4.38
C ALA A 49 10.76 8.34 5.13
N MET A 50 10.06 8.52 6.23
CA MET A 50 10.19 9.71 7.08
C MET A 50 11.58 9.82 7.69
N ARG A 51 12.13 8.73 8.22
CA ARG A 51 13.48 8.69 8.80
C ARG A 51 14.57 8.87 7.75
N GLY A 52 14.40 8.28 6.58
CA GLY A 52 15.38 8.34 5.50
C GLY A 52 15.28 9.59 4.62
N GLY A 53 14.25 10.39 4.79
CA GLY A 53 14.03 11.58 3.96
C GLY A 53 13.65 11.24 2.51
N LEU A 54 12.93 10.15 2.29
CA LEU A 54 12.47 9.78 0.97
C LEU A 54 11.37 10.72 0.48
N SER A 55 11.39 11.04 -0.82
CA SER A 55 10.28 11.76 -1.45
C SER A 55 9.02 10.86 -1.50
N PRO A 56 7.80 11.43 -1.69
CA PRO A 56 6.60 10.62 -1.82
C PRO A 56 6.70 9.56 -2.91
N ARG A 57 7.31 9.88 -4.04
CA ARG A 57 7.47 8.93 -5.16
C ARG A 57 8.50 7.84 -4.84
N GLU A 58 9.59 8.20 -4.18
CA GLU A 58 10.56 7.23 -3.69
C GLU A 58 9.95 6.29 -2.64
N ALA A 59 9.10 6.80 -1.77
CA ALA A 59 8.37 5.99 -0.79
C ALA A 59 7.44 4.96 -1.47
N GLU A 60 6.71 5.35 -2.52
CA GLU A 60 5.88 4.44 -3.31
C GLU A 60 6.70 3.33 -3.97
N VAL A 61 7.83 3.68 -4.58
CA VAL A 61 8.74 2.72 -5.20
C VAL A 61 9.34 1.78 -4.15
N ALA A 62 9.76 2.30 -3.00
CA ALA A 62 10.31 1.51 -1.90
C ALA A 62 9.29 0.52 -1.35
N GLU A 63 8.04 0.91 -1.20
CA GLU A 63 6.96 0.04 -0.74
C GLU A 63 6.74 -1.14 -1.71
N LEU A 64 6.60 -0.87 -3.00
CA LEU A 64 6.43 -1.92 -4.01
C LEU A 64 7.64 -2.85 -4.09
N ALA A 65 8.84 -2.29 -4.01
CA ALA A 65 10.07 -3.08 -3.98
C ALA A 65 10.14 -3.97 -2.73
N ALA A 66 9.74 -3.46 -1.56
CA ALA A 66 9.69 -4.24 -0.31
C ALA A 66 8.66 -5.37 -0.37
N ARG A 67 7.58 -5.19 -1.12
CA ARG A 67 6.58 -6.24 -1.39
C ARG A 67 7.05 -7.28 -2.41
N GLY A 68 8.23 -7.14 -2.97
CA GLY A 68 8.82 -8.09 -3.92
C GLY A 68 8.57 -7.78 -5.39
N TYR A 69 8.01 -6.64 -5.72
CA TYR A 69 7.77 -6.25 -7.11
C TYR A 69 9.10 -6.03 -7.85
N SER A 70 9.17 -6.52 -9.09
CA SER A 70 10.29 -6.25 -9.98
C SER A 70 10.23 -4.82 -10.54
N ALA A 71 11.35 -4.32 -11.07
CA ALA A 71 11.38 -2.98 -11.70
C ALA A 71 10.36 -2.82 -12.84
N PRO A 72 10.18 -3.80 -13.76
CA PRO A 72 9.10 -3.72 -14.74
C PRO A 72 7.70 -3.67 -14.14
N ALA A 73 7.44 -4.44 -13.09
CA ALA A 73 6.15 -4.46 -12.40
C ALA A 73 5.86 -3.13 -11.70
N ILE A 74 6.86 -2.54 -11.04
CA ILE A 74 6.76 -1.20 -10.42
C ILE A 74 6.48 -0.15 -11.50
N ALA A 75 7.20 -0.18 -12.61
CA ALA A 75 7.01 0.73 -13.73
C ALA A 75 5.57 0.69 -14.27
N SER A 76 5.03 -0.50 -14.46
CA SER A 76 3.63 -0.70 -14.87
C SER A 76 2.64 -0.16 -13.85
N THR A 77 2.86 -0.45 -12.58
CA THR A 77 1.96 -0.06 -11.48
C THR A 77 1.91 1.46 -11.30
N LEU A 78 3.05 2.13 -11.43
CA LEU A 78 3.17 3.58 -11.23
C LEU A 78 3.09 4.40 -12.51
N PHE A 79 2.91 3.76 -13.66
CA PHE A 79 2.86 4.41 -14.98
C PHE A 79 4.10 5.26 -15.28
N ILE A 80 5.28 4.71 -15.01
CA ILE A 80 6.59 5.31 -15.28
C ILE A 80 7.48 4.32 -16.03
N SER A 81 8.60 4.78 -16.56
CA SER A 81 9.58 3.90 -17.22
C SER A 81 10.40 3.10 -16.23
N GLU A 82 10.93 1.95 -16.66
CA GLU A 82 11.85 1.16 -15.83
C GLU A 82 13.11 1.94 -15.46
N SER A 83 13.62 2.77 -16.38
CA SER A 83 14.79 3.61 -16.11
C SER A 83 14.51 4.61 -14.99
N THR A 84 13.29 5.15 -14.93
CA THR A 84 12.84 6.02 -13.83
C THR A 84 12.75 5.24 -12.52
N VAL A 85 12.23 4.01 -12.54
CA VAL A 85 12.21 3.13 -11.36
C VAL A 85 13.64 2.88 -10.84
N ARG A 86 14.57 2.56 -11.72
CA ARG A 86 15.97 2.35 -11.35
C ARG A 86 16.62 3.59 -10.77
N ALA A 87 16.30 4.77 -11.30
CA ALA A 87 16.78 6.03 -10.74
C ALA A 87 16.24 6.27 -9.33
N HIS A 88 14.93 6.03 -9.10
CA HIS A 88 14.34 6.09 -7.76
C HIS A 88 14.97 5.09 -6.80
N MET A 89 15.19 3.85 -7.23
CA MET A 89 15.84 2.82 -6.41
C MET A 89 17.26 3.24 -5.99
N ARG A 90 18.03 3.83 -6.89
CA ARG A 90 19.37 4.34 -6.57
C ARG A 90 19.30 5.43 -5.50
N HIS A 91 18.41 6.41 -5.62
CA HIS A 91 18.22 7.45 -4.62
C HIS A 91 17.76 6.89 -3.27
N ILE A 92 16.86 5.91 -3.28
CA ILE A 92 16.41 5.21 -2.07
C ILE A 92 17.61 4.54 -1.37
N TYR A 93 18.44 3.83 -2.12
CA TYR A 93 19.61 3.14 -1.57
C TYR A 93 20.62 4.13 -0.99
N GLU A 94 20.86 5.25 -1.67
CA GLU A 94 21.74 6.31 -1.17
C GLU A 94 21.20 6.94 0.12
N LYS A 95 19.92 7.27 0.16
CA LYS A 95 19.28 7.91 1.33
C LYS A 95 19.18 7.00 2.55
N LEU A 96 18.99 5.71 2.35
CA LEU A 96 18.89 4.72 3.41
C LEU A 96 20.23 4.04 3.76
N ASP A 97 21.30 4.38 3.04
CA ASP A 97 22.62 3.77 3.19
C ASP A 97 22.59 2.24 3.06
N ILE A 98 21.92 1.76 2.01
CA ILE A 98 21.79 0.34 1.68
C ILE A 98 22.22 0.11 0.23
N HIS A 99 22.50 -1.15 -0.13
CA HIS A 99 23.07 -1.49 -1.43
C HIS A 99 22.24 -2.52 -2.20
N THR A 100 21.35 -3.25 -1.54
CA THR A 100 20.59 -4.33 -2.16
C THR A 100 19.10 -4.24 -1.81
N LYS A 101 18.27 -4.84 -2.66
CA LYS A 101 16.81 -4.98 -2.41
C LYS A 101 16.55 -5.77 -1.11
N GLN A 102 17.39 -6.75 -0.82
CA GLN A 102 17.26 -7.55 0.40
C GLN A 102 17.50 -6.71 1.66
N GLU A 103 18.46 -5.79 1.61
CA GLU A 103 18.69 -4.84 2.71
C GLU A 103 17.51 -3.89 2.88
N LEU A 104 16.87 -3.46 1.78
CA LEU A 104 15.65 -2.67 1.83
C LEU A 104 14.52 -3.41 2.54
N ILE A 105 14.29 -4.67 2.19
CA ILE A 105 13.27 -5.52 2.82
C ILE A 105 13.53 -5.65 4.32
N ARG A 106 14.75 -5.91 4.72
CA ARG A 106 15.15 -5.98 6.15
C ARG A 106 14.95 -4.66 6.87
N ALA A 107 15.27 -3.54 6.23
CA ALA A 107 15.07 -2.21 6.79
C ALA A 107 13.58 -1.92 7.03
N VAL A 108 12.71 -2.34 6.13
CA VAL A 108 11.25 -2.22 6.29
C VAL A 108 10.75 -3.13 7.42
N GLU A 109 11.22 -4.36 7.50
CA GLU A 109 10.85 -5.29 8.57
C GLU A 109 11.28 -4.80 9.97
N ALA A 110 12.40 -4.11 10.04
CA ALA A 110 12.93 -3.54 11.28
C ALA A 110 12.32 -2.17 11.66
N ALA A 111 11.54 -1.58 10.77
CA ALA A 111 10.98 -0.24 10.97
C ALA A 111 9.78 -0.18 11.93
#